data_644eb2cfc65f1d916375ec50b4a9a7f8
#
_entry.id   644eb2cfc65f1d916375ec50b4a9a7f8
#
_cell.length_a   1.000
_cell.length_b   1.000
_cell.length_c   1.000
_cell.angle_alpha   90.00
_cell.angle_beta   90.00
_cell.angle_gamma   90.00
#
_symmetry.space_group_name_H-M   'P 1'
#
loop_
_entity.id
_entity.type
_entity.pdbx_description
1 polymer ?
#
loop_
_entity_poly.entity_id
_entity_poly.type
_entity_poly.pdbx_seq_one_letter_code
_entity_poly.pdbx_strand_id
1 'polypeptide(L)'
;LGFTDTFKNIAKSLSFSNKSYTENVVRPSMAQPYMATDTGAKLPIFPFPLIMIYELADNIDALRIPIETLNREMFKNGFEVVERFKFKCNTCSKEFQTAPESSGSIQNDDVVLECDSCGSKDLRRPDPLRRKILDDMLYNPVNGNNQTVEDLSRQLERDLEIADNAYLLLLKNYFIDDATGKIDHQKSEIKEMIRIDPPQVAMIADSDGKIGYDDKRQKIYVCPRFEHRGTRLYEPTCPKCGAEALKAVIEVNSVYSVGIPQPKRVIYAEGEIIWKAGKYRPALIYGYSPIFAVWSKAMSLSHMDEYIRKYFDKMRPPRGLLLIASRNYETFRKSWDMLEQKATEDPYMIHPLMVESERGNKNMAQWLDFTGSLQELQFIEIRKELRQIIGAIYGVLPLYYGEMVGGWSQEGLQVTITNRAVKWGQDVMY
;
A
#
# COMPACT_ATOMS: atom_id res chain seq x y z
N LEU A 1 -18.63 -8.39 -17.64
CA LEU A 1 -19.02 -8.24 -16.21
C LEU A 1 -18.42 -6.93 -15.73
N GLY A 2 -19.28 -5.89 -15.63
CA GLY A 2 -18.82 -4.54 -15.37
C GLY A 2 -18.38 -4.36 -13.92
N PHE A 3 -17.43 -3.49 -13.70
CA PHE A 3 -16.92 -3.02 -12.40
C PHE A 3 -18.06 -2.70 -11.40
N THR A 4 -19.19 -2.19 -11.89
CA THR A 4 -20.42 -1.94 -11.14
C THR A 4 -21.03 -3.18 -10.51
N ASP A 5 -20.92 -4.36 -11.13
CA ASP A 5 -21.52 -5.59 -10.61
C ASP A 5 -20.62 -6.22 -9.54
N THR A 6 -19.30 -6.09 -9.68
CA THR A 6 -18.34 -6.47 -8.65
C THR A 6 -18.51 -5.58 -7.41
N PHE A 7 -18.66 -4.27 -7.59
CA PHE A 7 -18.92 -3.34 -6.48
C PHE A 7 -20.30 -3.56 -5.81
N LYS A 8 -21.34 -3.85 -6.59
CA LYS A 8 -22.66 -4.20 -6.03
C LYS A 8 -22.62 -5.50 -5.22
N ASN A 9 -21.85 -6.48 -5.64
CA ASN A 9 -21.69 -7.72 -4.90
C ASN A 9 -20.83 -7.52 -3.64
N ILE A 10 -19.81 -6.70 -3.71
CA ILE A 10 -19.00 -6.28 -2.56
C ILE A 10 -19.83 -5.40 -1.62
N ALA A 11 -20.59 -4.44 -2.12
CA ALA A 11 -21.50 -3.64 -1.31
C ALA A 11 -22.63 -4.48 -0.69
N LYS A 12 -23.11 -5.52 -1.36
CA LYS A 12 -24.06 -6.50 -0.78
C LYS A 12 -23.42 -7.40 0.28
N SER A 13 -22.17 -7.80 0.10
CA SER A 13 -21.43 -8.53 1.14
C SER A 13 -21.04 -7.63 2.30
N LEU A 14 -20.95 -6.31 2.09
CA LEU A 14 -20.71 -5.28 3.09
C LEU A 14 -22.02 -4.65 3.61
N SER A 15 -23.19 -4.94 3.00
CA SER A 15 -24.48 -4.62 3.59
C SER A 15 -24.73 -5.56 4.76
N PHE A 16 -23.94 -5.40 5.81
CA PHE A 16 -24.34 -5.75 7.14
C PHE A 16 -25.69 -5.06 7.36
N SER A 17 -26.71 -5.87 7.60
CA SER A 17 -28.06 -5.40 7.89
C SER A 17 -27.97 -4.18 8.81
N ASN A 18 -28.70 -3.12 8.49
CA ASN A 18 -28.82 -1.89 9.28
C ASN A 18 -29.45 -2.11 10.68
N LYS A 19 -29.44 -3.32 11.19
CA LYS A 19 -29.80 -3.64 12.57
C LYS A 19 -28.53 -3.70 13.39
N SER A 20 -28.35 -2.72 14.24
CA SER A 20 -27.39 -2.64 15.35
C SER A 20 -25.99 -2.06 15.12
N TYR A 21 -25.82 -1.10 14.22
CA TYR A 21 -24.53 -0.38 14.17
C TYR A 21 -24.30 0.58 15.34
N THR A 22 -25.28 0.81 16.20
CA THR A 22 -25.16 1.71 17.35
C THR A 22 -24.78 1.03 18.67
N GLU A 23 -24.88 -0.30 18.78
CA GLU A 23 -24.66 -0.95 20.08
C GLU A 23 -23.47 -1.93 20.15
N ASN A 24 -22.91 -2.36 19.02
CA ASN A 24 -21.76 -3.27 19.01
C ASN A 24 -20.69 -2.88 17.99
N VAL A 25 -20.24 -1.64 17.98
CA VAL A 25 -18.86 -1.38 17.61
C VAL A 25 -18.00 -1.94 18.74
N VAL A 26 -17.87 -3.24 18.78
CA VAL A 26 -16.74 -3.86 19.45
C VAL A 26 -15.55 -3.30 18.72
N ARG A 27 -14.96 -2.23 19.26
CA ARG A 27 -13.59 -1.86 18.92
C ARG A 27 -12.85 -3.17 19.07
N PRO A 28 -12.23 -3.72 18.00
CA PRO A 28 -11.43 -4.92 18.18
C PRO A 28 -10.55 -4.63 19.37
N SER A 29 -10.70 -5.42 20.41
CA SER A 29 -9.92 -5.20 21.62
C SER A 29 -8.48 -5.16 21.14
N MET A 30 -7.66 -4.22 21.58
CA MET A 30 -6.24 -4.14 21.20
C MET A 30 -5.51 -5.47 21.47
N ALA A 31 -6.18 -6.42 22.12
CA ALA A 31 -5.67 -7.72 22.50
C ALA A 31 -5.51 -8.75 21.38
N GLN A 32 -6.17 -8.59 20.21
CA GLN A 32 -5.97 -9.50 19.07
C GLN A 32 -6.11 -8.77 17.72
N PRO A 33 -5.09 -7.97 17.30
CA PRO A 33 -5.11 -7.29 16.01
C PRO A 33 -4.83 -8.22 14.82
N TYR A 34 -4.70 -9.53 15.06
CA TYR A 34 -4.30 -10.52 14.06
C TYR A 34 -5.28 -11.69 14.00
N MET A 35 -5.47 -12.18 12.77
CA MET A 35 -6.09 -13.47 12.50
C MET A 35 -4.98 -14.49 12.26
N ALA A 36 -5.03 -15.62 12.96
CA ALA A 36 -4.10 -16.72 12.70
C ALA A 36 -4.51 -17.45 11.42
N THR A 37 -3.54 -17.74 10.56
CA THR A 37 -3.73 -18.68 9.46
C THR A 37 -3.78 -20.11 9.99
N ASP A 38 -4.15 -21.09 9.16
CA ASP A 38 -4.14 -22.52 9.51
C ASP A 38 -2.76 -22.99 10.01
N THR A 39 -1.71 -22.29 9.59
CA THR A 39 -0.33 -22.56 10.01
C THR A 39 0.09 -21.75 11.23
N GLY A 40 -0.76 -20.86 11.74
CA GLY A 40 -0.46 -19.97 12.87
C GLY A 40 0.38 -18.73 12.48
N ALA A 41 0.56 -18.43 11.19
CA ALA A 41 1.06 -17.12 10.78
C ALA A 41 0.01 -16.05 11.07
N LYS A 42 0.44 -14.83 11.34
CA LYS A 42 -0.45 -13.74 11.73
C LYS A 42 -0.77 -12.88 10.50
N LEU A 43 -2.05 -12.76 10.19
CA LEU A 43 -2.57 -11.80 9.21
C LEU A 43 -3.17 -10.61 9.95
N PRO A 44 -2.95 -9.38 9.50
CA PRO A 44 -3.54 -8.22 10.14
C PRO A 44 -5.05 -8.19 9.89
N ILE A 45 -5.82 -7.82 10.91
CA ILE A 45 -7.24 -7.53 10.76
C ILE A 45 -7.38 -6.08 10.34
N PHE A 46 -7.57 -5.85 9.06
CA PHE A 46 -7.86 -4.55 8.50
C PHE A 46 -9.36 -4.35 8.30
N PRO A 47 -9.84 -3.09 8.25
CA PRO A 47 -11.26 -2.80 7.95
C PRO A 47 -11.72 -3.38 6.62
N PHE A 48 -10.79 -3.50 5.65
CA PHE A 48 -11.02 -4.04 4.31
C PHE A 48 -9.84 -4.91 3.88
N PRO A 49 -10.04 -5.92 3.02
CA PRO A 49 -8.96 -6.69 2.42
C PRO A 49 -7.97 -5.79 1.66
N LEU A 50 -6.68 -6.06 1.78
CA LEU A 50 -5.64 -5.26 1.11
C LEU A 50 -5.83 -5.19 -0.41
N ILE A 51 -6.31 -6.27 -1.05
CA ILE A 51 -6.56 -6.28 -2.49
C ILE A 51 -7.57 -5.21 -2.92
N MET A 52 -8.62 -4.98 -2.11
CA MET A 52 -9.60 -3.93 -2.39
C MET A 52 -8.98 -2.54 -2.33
N ILE A 53 -7.97 -2.34 -1.49
CA ILE A 53 -7.29 -1.05 -1.35
C ILE A 53 -6.48 -0.76 -2.61
N TYR A 54 -5.83 -1.77 -3.20
CA TYR A 54 -5.14 -1.63 -4.48
C TYR A 54 -6.11 -1.29 -5.61
N GLU A 55 -7.25 -2.00 -5.69
CA GLU A 55 -8.29 -1.69 -6.69
C GLU A 55 -8.82 -0.27 -6.54
N LEU A 56 -9.00 0.22 -5.33
CA LEU A 56 -9.43 1.61 -5.10
C LEU A 56 -8.36 2.63 -5.50
N ALA A 57 -7.11 2.38 -5.14
CA ALA A 57 -6.00 3.25 -5.51
C ALA A 57 -5.85 3.37 -7.03
N ASP A 58 -6.20 2.32 -7.78
CA ASP A 58 -6.15 2.33 -9.24
C ASP A 58 -7.37 3.00 -9.89
N ASN A 59 -8.54 2.90 -9.27
CA ASN A 59 -9.80 3.31 -9.89
C ASN A 59 -10.28 4.69 -9.45
N ILE A 60 -9.81 5.22 -8.33
CA ILE A 60 -10.20 6.56 -7.83
C ILE A 60 -9.06 7.54 -8.13
N ASP A 61 -9.33 8.49 -9.03
CA ASP A 61 -8.36 9.50 -9.48
C ASP A 61 -7.76 10.31 -8.31
N ALA A 62 -8.57 10.65 -7.33
CA ALA A 62 -8.15 11.40 -6.15
C ALA A 62 -7.15 10.64 -5.25
N LEU A 63 -7.10 9.30 -5.30
CA LEU A 63 -6.09 8.48 -4.66
C LEU A 63 -4.89 8.24 -5.57
N ARG A 64 -5.16 7.96 -6.85
CA ARG A 64 -4.14 7.64 -7.83
C ARG A 64 -3.18 8.79 -8.07
N ILE A 65 -3.68 10.02 -8.24
CA ILE A 65 -2.86 11.19 -8.55
C ILE A 65 -1.77 11.45 -7.50
N PRO A 66 -2.08 11.54 -6.18
CA PRO A 66 -1.02 11.77 -5.19
C PRO A 66 0.00 10.62 -5.11
N ILE A 67 -0.44 9.37 -5.22
CA ILE A 67 0.45 8.20 -5.19
C ILE A 67 1.41 8.22 -6.39
N GLU A 68 0.90 8.42 -7.61
CA GLU A 68 1.73 8.52 -8.81
C GLU A 68 2.63 9.75 -8.81
N THR A 69 2.18 10.85 -8.20
CA THR A 69 2.99 12.07 -8.08
C THR A 69 4.18 11.83 -7.17
N LEU A 70 3.98 11.24 -5.99
CA LEU A 70 5.05 10.90 -5.07
C LEU A 70 6.06 9.95 -5.72
N ASN A 71 5.57 8.89 -6.33
CA ASN A 71 6.43 7.93 -7.03
C ASN A 71 7.26 8.61 -8.13
N ARG A 72 6.64 9.46 -8.95
CA ARG A 72 7.35 10.20 -10.01
C ARG A 72 8.41 11.15 -9.46
N GLU A 73 8.06 11.93 -8.44
CA GLU A 73 8.98 12.91 -7.87
C GLU A 73 10.13 12.26 -7.09
N MET A 74 9.89 11.12 -6.40
CA MET A 74 10.95 10.39 -5.69
C MET A 74 12.02 9.85 -6.63
N PHE A 75 11.64 9.33 -7.78
CA PHE A 75 12.54 8.71 -8.72
C PHE A 75 12.92 9.60 -9.92
N LYS A 76 12.63 10.89 -9.84
CA LYS A 76 12.86 11.87 -10.91
C LYS A 76 14.32 11.95 -11.35
N ASN A 77 15.25 11.84 -10.41
CA ASN A 77 16.69 11.96 -10.67
C ASN A 77 17.38 10.60 -10.85
N GLY A 78 16.61 9.49 -10.81
CA GLY A 78 17.17 8.14 -10.84
C GLY A 78 17.96 7.80 -9.57
N PHE A 79 18.72 6.72 -9.64
CA PHE A 79 19.61 6.26 -8.56
C PHE A 79 21.07 6.51 -8.91
N GLU A 80 21.86 6.87 -7.92
CA GLU A 80 23.30 7.01 -8.05
C GLU A 80 23.96 6.33 -6.84
N VAL A 81 25.01 5.56 -7.10
CA VAL A 81 25.86 5.00 -6.03
C VAL A 81 26.80 6.06 -5.53
N VAL A 82 26.52 6.57 -4.33
CA VAL A 82 27.34 7.58 -3.68
C VAL A 82 28.24 6.93 -2.63
N GLU A 83 29.50 7.30 -2.62
CA GLU A 83 30.43 6.85 -1.59
C GLU A 83 30.05 7.46 -0.23
N ARG A 84 29.78 6.60 0.75
CA ARG A 84 29.42 7.02 2.11
C ARG A 84 30.54 7.85 2.78
N PHE A 85 31.78 7.53 2.45
CA PHE A 85 32.97 8.23 2.95
C PHE A 85 34.07 8.22 1.89
N LYS A 86 34.93 9.23 1.86
CA LYS A 86 36.13 9.21 1.04
C LYS A 86 37.29 8.52 1.72
N PHE A 87 37.37 8.64 3.06
CA PHE A 87 38.38 7.98 3.88
C PHE A 87 37.73 7.45 5.16
N LYS A 88 38.19 6.29 5.65
CA LYS A 88 37.77 5.69 6.90
C LYS A 88 39.00 5.19 7.65
N CYS A 89 39.11 5.58 8.91
CA CYS A 89 40.19 5.11 9.78
C CYS A 89 39.90 3.67 10.22
N ASN A 90 40.85 2.75 10.01
CA ASN A 90 40.72 1.36 10.44
C ASN A 90 40.83 1.18 11.94
N THR A 91 41.52 2.11 12.63
CA THR A 91 41.72 2.03 14.08
C THR A 91 40.53 2.50 14.90
N CYS A 92 39.97 3.69 14.60
CA CYS A 92 38.86 4.28 15.34
C CYS A 92 37.51 4.27 14.58
N SER A 93 37.50 3.76 13.34
CA SER A 93 36.30 3.67 12.46
C SER A 93 35.67 5.02 12.09
N LYS A 94 36.32 6.16 12.35
CA LYS A 94 35.84 7.49 11.99
C LYS A 94 35.82 7.63 10.45
N GLU A 95 34.72 8.16 9.91
CA GLU A 95 34.50 8.39 8.49
C GLU A 95 34.71 9.87 8.16
N PHE A 96 35.38 10.16 7.03
CA PHE A 96 35.69 11.49 6.56
C PHE A 96 35.20 11.69 5.14
N GLN A 97 34.51 12.81 4.89
CA GLN A 97 34.04 13.22 3.56
C GLN A 97 35.07 14.02 2.78
N THR A 98 36.06 14.63 3.48
CA THR A 98 37.17 15.33 2.90
C THR A 98 38.47 14.70 3.45
N ALA A 99 39.57 14.89 2.75
CA ALA A 99 40.87 14.47 3.32
C ALA A 99 41.07 15.13 4.68
N PRO A 100 41.37 14.34 5.74
CA PRO A 100 41.68 14.92 7.04
C PRO A 100 42.86 15.87 6.88
N GLU A 101 42.80 17.05 7.52
CA GLU A 101 43.90 18.02 7.49
C GLU A 101 45.08 17.40 8.19
N SER A 102 46.13 17.10 7.44
CA SER A 102 47.37 16.58 8.01
C SER A 102 48.07 17.69 8.73
N SER A 103 48.03 17.66 10.05
CA SER A 103 48.89 18.52 10.87
C SER A 103 50.31 17.95 10.89
N GLY A 104 51.02 17.92 9.80
CA GLY A 104 52.39 17.61 9.97
C GLY A 104 53.14 17.02 8.80
N SER A 105 54.27 17.11 8.72
CA SER A 105 55.44 16.59 8.00
C SER A 105 55.17 16.08 6.57
N ILE A 106 55.44 16.97 5.67
CA ILE A 106 55.81 16.62 4.30
C ILE A 106 57.07 15.80 4.37
N GLN A 107 57.01 14.50 4.30
CA GLN A 107 58.15 13.63 4.05
C GLN A 107 58.04 13.15 2.57
N ASN A 108 58.97 13.57 1.77
CA ASN A 108 59.15 13.11 0.39
C ASN A 108 57.97 13.33 -0.56
N ASP A 109 57.49 14.57 -0.72
CA ASP A 109 56.39 14.96 -1.63
C ASP A 109 55.08 14.18 -1.51
N ASP A 110 54.97 13.21 -0.62
CA ASP A 110 53.74 12.48 -0.34
C ASP A 110 53.03 13.04 0.90
N VAL A 111 51.81 13.53 0.72
CA VAL A 111 50.94 13.97 1.82
C VAL A 111 50.48 12.75 2.62
N VAL A 112 51.07 12.51 3.76
CA VAL A 112 50.63 11.45 4.66
C VAL A 112 49.37 11.92 5.40
N LEU A 113 48.25 11.30 5.11
CA LEU A 113 46.98 11.57 5.79
C LEU A 113 46.96 10.87 7.14
N GLU A 114 46.66 11.64 8.17
CA GLU A 114 46.51 11.13 9.57
C GLU A 114 45.09 11.34 10.04
N CYS A 115 44.57 10.41 10.86
CA CYS A 115 43.25 10.52 11.45
C CYS A 115 43.26 11.61 12.55
N ASP A 116 42.41 12.62 12.44
CA ASP A 116 42.30 13.73 13.42
C ASP A 116 41.90 13.27 14.80
N SER A 117 41.32 12.08 14.96
CA SER A 117 40.84 11.57 16.26
C SER A 117 41.83 10.67 16.98
N CYS A 118 42.63 9.89 16.27
CA CYS A 118 43.52 8.91 16.88
C CYS A 118 44.96 8.96 16.36
N GLY A 119 45.29 9.89 15.42
CA GLY A 119 46.61 10.02 14.84
C GLY A 119 47.05 8.82 13.99
N SER A 120 46.20 7.86 13.71
CA SER A 120 46.55 6.70 12.91
C SER A 120 46.70 7.09 11.45
N LYS A 121 47.71 6.52 10.78
CA LYS A 121 47.98 6.67 9.36
C LYS A 121 47.26 5.61 8.49
N ASP A 122 46.58 4.66 9.15
CA ASP A 122 45.86 3.58 8.49
C ASP A 122 44.44 4.05 8.08
N LEU A 123 44.35 4.76 6.96
CA LEU A 123 43.13 5.26 6.34
C LEU A 123 42.83 4.46 5.08
N ARG A 124 41.67 3.86 5.02
CA ARG A 124 41.20 3.16 3.81
C ARG A 124 40.24 4.02 2.97
N ARG A 125 40.30 3.87 1.66
CA ARG A 125 39.32 4.39 0.71
C ARG A 125 38.22 3.36 0.46
N PRO A 126 37.02 3.77 -0.04
CA PRO A 126 36.01 2.84 -0.54
C PRO A 126 36.59 1.90 -1.59
N ASP A 127 36.10 0.66 -1.58
CA ASP A 127 36.53 -0.35 -2.55
C ASP A 127 35.89 -0.07 -3.92
N PRO A 128 36.69 0.24 -4.97
CA PRO A 128 36.17 0.54 -6.31
C PRO A 128 35.48 -0.68 -6.96
N LEU A 129 35.86 -1.90 -6.60
CA LEU A 129 35.21 -3.11 -7.11
C LEU A 129 33.78 -3.24 -6.58
N ARG A 130 33.57 -2.95 -5.31
CA ARG A 130 32.23 -2.94 -4.71
C ARG A 130 31.34 -1.86 -5.34
N ARG A 131 31.91 -0.68 -5.59
CA ARG A 131 31.17 0.38 -6.30
C ARG A 131 30.71 -0.11 -7.68
N LYS A 132 31.61 -0.71 -8.46
CA LYS A 132 31.27 -1.24 -9.78
C LYS A 132 30.18 -2.31 -9.72
N ILE A 133 30.25 -3.24 -8.75
CA ILE A 133 29.20 -4.26 -8.56
C ILE A 133 27.84 -3.61 -8.26
N LEU A 134 27.82 -2.58 -7.42
CA LEU A 134 26.57 -1.87 -7.08
C LEU A 134 26.04 -1.08 -8.29
N ASP A 135 26.91 -0.41 -9.05
CA ASP A 135 26.53 0.28 -10.29
C ASP A 135 25.98 -0.74 -11.32
N ASP A 136 26.63 -1.88 -11.49
CA ASP A 136 26.16 -2.94 -12.38
C ASP A 136 24.78 -3.48 -11.93
N MET A 137 24.53 -3.61 -10.64
CA MET A 137 23.22 -4.02 -10.09
C MET A 137 22.12 -2.97 -10.33
N LEU A 138 22.45 -1.68 -10.31
CA LEU A 138 21.46 -0.62 -10.53
C LEU A 138 20.95 -0.59 -11.96
N TYR A 139 21.84 -0.80 -12.92
CA TYR A 139 21.53 -0.64 -14.35
C TYR A 139 21.18 -1.94 -15.07
N ASN A 140 21.52 -3.08 -14.49
CA ASN A 140 21.22 -4.38 -15.09
C ASN A 140 19.98 -5.03 -14.44
N PRO A 141 19.24 -5.86 -15.19
CA PRO A 141 18.14 -6.63 -14.65
C PRO A 141 18.57 -7.53 -13.49
N VAL A 142 17.78 -7.51 -12.41
CA VAL A 142 18.08 -8.26 -11.18
C VAL A 142 17.15 -9.47 -10.96
N ASN A 143 16.26 -9.73 -11.92
CA ASN A 143 15.36 -10.88 -11.89
C ASN A 143 14.97 -11.38 -13.29
N GLY A 144 14.32 -12.56 -13.34
CA GLY A 144 13.85 -13.16 -14.58
C GLY A 144 12.77 -12.39 -15.33
N ASN A 145 12.17 -11.37 -14.72
CA ASN A 145 11.18 -10.47 -15.33
C ASN A 145 11.83 -9.27 -16.03
N ASN A 146 13.16 -9.23 -16.11
CA ASN A 146 13.94 -8.15 -16.73
C ASN A 146 13.72 -6.78 -16.03
N GLN A 147 13.51 -6.79 -14.70
CA GLN A 147 13.34 -5.58 -13.89
C GLN A 147 14.67 -5.14 -13.30
N THR A 148 14.91 -3.83 -13.31
CA THR A 148 16.04 -3.18 -12.64
C THR A 148 15.73 -2.92 -11.17
N VAL A 149 16.73 -2.53 -10.39
CA VAL A 149 16.52 -2.08 -8.98
C VAL A 149 15.61 -0.87 -8.95
N GLU A 150 15.69 0.03 -9.94
CA GLU A 150 14.79 1.19 -10.03
C GLU A 150 13.34 0.76 -10.22
N ASP A 151 13.06 -0.20 -11.11
CA ASP A 151 11.69 -0.70 -11.34
C ASP A 151 11.12 -1.33 -10.07
N LEU A 152 11.93 -2.13 -9.37
CA LEU A 152 11.52 -2.73 -8.11
C LEU A 152 11.27 -1.68 -7.03
N SER A 153 12.14 -0.65 -6.93
CA SER A 153 11.99 0.42 -5.94
C SER A 153 10.72 1.24 -6.18
N ARG A 154 10.37 1.53 -7.44
CA ARG A 154 9.11 2.19 -7.80
C ARG A 154 7.88 1.37 -7.38
N GLN A 155 7.97 0.06 -7.54
CA GLN A 155 6.89 -0.85 -7.11
C GLN A 155 6.77 -0.95 -5.59
N LEU A 156 7.90 -1.04 -4.88
CA LEU A 156 7.94 -1.08 -3.41
C LEU A 156 7.43 0.21 -2.78
N GLU A 157 7.79 1.36 -3.37
CA GLU A 157 7.29 2.65 -2.92
C GLU A 157 5.78 2.73 -3.09
N ARG A 158 5.27 2.31 -4.24
CA ARG A 158 3.82 2.25 -4.46
C ARG A 158 3.11 1.36 -3.42
N ASP A 159 3.73 0.25 -3.04
CA ASP A 159 3.20 -0.61 -1.98
C ASP A 159 3.18 0.10 -0.62
N LEU A 160 4.21 0.88 -0.31
CA LEU A 160 4.26 1.69 0.91
C LEU A 160 3.14 2.74 0.93
N GLU A 161 2.89 3.42 -0.19
CA GLU A 161 1.85 4.44 -0.25
C GLU A 161 0.42 3.86 -0.26
N ILE A 162 0.23 2.64 -0.77
CA ILE A 162 -1.08 1.98 -0.79
C ILE A 162 -1.33 1.18 0.49
N ALA A 163 -0.42 0.25 0.83
CA ALA A 163 -0.61 -0.73 1.89
C ALA A 163 0.18 -0.42 3.16
N ASP A 164 1.12 0.51 3.10
CA ASP A 164 2.12 0.80 4.13
C ASP A 164 2.97 -0.43 4.50
N ASN A 165 3.11 -1.36 3.59
CA ASN A 165 3.94 -2.56 3.72
C ASN A 165 4.57 -2.86 2.37
N ALA A 166 5.88 -2.95 2.33
CA ALA A 166 6.62 -3.35 1.14
C ALA A 166 7.57 -4.50 1.45
N TYR A 167 7.62 -5.48 0.56
CA TYR A 167 8.40 -6.70 0.72
C TYR A 167 9.28 -6.95 -0.49
N LEU A 168 10.60 -6.95 -0.27
CA LEU A 168 11.58 -7.34 -1.27
C LEU A 168 12.20 -8.69 -0.87
N LEU A 169 12.03 -9.69 -1.70
CA LEU A 169 12.65 -10.99 -1.57
C LEU A 169 14.01 -10.98 -2.26
N LEU A 170 15.03 -11.37 -1.50
CA LEU A 170 16.37 -11.71 -1.98
C LEU A 170 16.45 -13.22 -2.13
N LEU A 171 16.20 -13.73 -3.32
CA LEU A 171 16.31 -15.16 -3.59
C LEU A 171 17.77 -15.57 -3.55
N LYS A 172 18.16 -16.29 -2.49
CA LYS A 172 19.55 -16.71 -2.25
C LYS A 172 19.77 -18.15 -2.63
N ASN A 173 20.89 -18.40 -3.27
CA ASN A 173 21.43 -19.73 -3.44
C ASN A 173 22.44 -19.98 -2.32
N TYR A 174 22.06 -20.83 -1.34
CA TYR A 174 22.91 -21.12 -0.20
C TYR A 174 23.92 -22.20 -0.52
N PHE A 175 25.19 -21.91 -0.26
CA PHE A 175 26.22 -22.94 -0.28
C PHE A 175 26.21 -23.66 1.07
N ILE A 176 25.88 -24.97 1.04
CA ILE A 176 25.83 -25.84 2.22
C ILE A 176 27.01 -26.78 2.15
N ASP A 177 27.83 -26.79 3.16
CA ASP A 177 28.92 -27.74 3.28
C ASP A 177 28.34 -29.14 3.59
N ASP A 178 28.46 -30.08 2.68
CA ASP A 178 27.90 -31.44 2.79
C ASP A 178 28.49 -32.21 3.98
N ALA A 179 29.71 -31.89 4.45
CA ALA A 179 30.33 -32.56 5.57
C ALA A 179 29.78 -32.12 6.93
N THR A 180 29.47 -30.81 7.07
CA THR A 180 29.06 -30.23 8.35
C THR A 180 27.59 -29.83 8.39
N GLY A 181 26.91 -29.80 7.23
CA GLY A 181 25.55 -29.31 7.08
C GLY A 181 25.41 -27.78 7.31
N LYS A 182 26.51 -27.05 7.53
CA LYS A 182 26.51 -25.61 7.81
C LYS A 182 26.45 -24.79 6.54
N ILE A 183 25.85 -23.61 6.67
CA ILE A 183 25.73 -22.65 5.57
C ILE A 183 27.01 -21.78 5.55
N ASP A 184 27.68 -21.74 4.39
CA ASP A 184 28.75 -20.77 4.13
C ASP A 184 28.14 -19.50 3.53
N HIS A 185 27.95 -18.50 4.37
CA HIS A 185 27.37 -17.22 3.97
C HIS A 185 28.27 -16.42 3.00
N GLN A 186 29.58 -16.68 2.99
CA GLN A 186 30.51 -15.97 2.10
C GLN A 186 30.42 -16.48 0.65
N LYS A 187 30.10 -17.76 0.49
CA LYS A 187 29.93 -18.40 -0.81
C LYS A 187 28.48 -18.39 -1.30
N SER A 188 27.54 -17.97 -0.42
CA SER A 188 26.13 -17.87 -0.78
C SER A 188 25.89 -16.59 -1.58
N GLU A 189 25.15 -16.70 -2.68
CA GLU A 189 24.93 -15.61 -3.64
C GLU A 189 23.44 -15.26 -3.71
N ILE A 190 23.16 -13.97 -3.94
CA ILE A 190 21.81 -13.49 -4.29
C ILE A 190 21.62 -13.77 -5.78
N LYS A 191 20.65 -14.61 -6.10
CA LYS A 191 20.32 -14.99 -7.46
C LYS A 191 19.38 -14.00 -8.13
N GLU A 192 18.35 -13.60 -7.42
CA GLU A 192 17.31 -12.69 -7.91
C GLU A 192 16.76 -11.80 -6.79
N MET A 193 16.26 -10.64 -7.17
CA MET A 193 15.48 -9.75 -6.33
C MET A 193 14.06 -9.66 -6.85
N ILE A 194 13.09 -9.94 -6.01
CA ILE A 194 11.68 -10.03 -6.42
C ILE A 194 10.80 -9.27 -5.42
N ARG A 195 9.94 -8.40 -5.92
CA ARG A 195 8.87 -7.82 -5.10
C ARG A 195 7.82 -8.88 -4.79
N ILE A 196 7.34 -8.89 -3.54
CA ILE A 196 6.20 -9.74 -3.15
C ILE A 196 4.99 -8.84 -2.88
N ASP A 197 3.83 -9.24 -3.40
CA ASP A 197 2.58 -8.51 -3.17
C ASP A 197 2.17 -8.57 -1.69
N PRO A 198 1.97 -7.42 -1.02
CA PRO A 198 1.62 -7.38 0.39
C PRO A 198 0.39 -8.22 0.80
N PRO A 199 -0.66 -8.36 -0.04
CA PRO A 199 -1.79 -9.23 0.28
C PRO A 199 -1.45 -10.73 0.42
N GLN A 200 -0.31 -11.16 -0.12
CA GLN A 200 0.10 -12.57 -0.09
C GLN A 200 0.96 -12.92 1.13
N VAL A 201 1.37 -11.92 1.90
CA VAL A 201 2.34 -12.09 2.99
C VAL A 201 1.66 -12.24 4.33
N ALA A 202 1.99 -13.31 5.05
CA ALA A 202 1.64 -13.50 6.45
C ALA A 202 2.92 -13.56 7.30
N MET A 203 3.00 -12.74 8.35
CA MET A 203 4.16 -12.75 9.24
C MET A 203 4.09 -13.90 10.23
N ILE A 204 5.22 -14.55 10.43
CA ILE A 204 5.39 -15.54 11.48
C ILE A 204 5.79 -14.79 12.74
N ALA A 205 4.84 -14.64 13.68
CA ALA A 205 5.07 -13.94 14.93
C ALA A 205 4.23 -14.54 16.06
N ASP A 206 4.68 -14.36 17.29
CA ASP A 206 3.92 -14.73 18.47
C ASP A 206 2.81 -13.70 18.78
N SER A 207 2.02 -13.95 19.84
CA SER A 207 0.98 -13.04 20.29
C SER A 207 1.50 -11.69 20.80
N ASP A 208 2.77 -11.62 21.18
CA ASP A 208 3.43 -10.39 21.66
C ASP A 208 4.05 -9.58 20.50
N GLY A 209 3.96 -10.10 19.26
CA GLY A 209 4.50 -9.45 18.06
C GLY A 209 5.96 -9.75 17.78
N LYS A 210 6.56 -10.75 18.43
CA LYS A 210 7.95 -11.13 18.19
C LYS A 210 8.06 -12.02 16.95
N ILE A 211 8.74 -11.51 15.94
CA ILE A 211 8.88 -12.19 14.64
C ILE A 211 9.79 -13.41 14.72
N GLY A 212 9.37 -14.50 14.07
CA GLY A 212 10.09 -15.77 14.03
C GLY A 212 9.82 -16.69 15.21
N TYR A 213 8.75 -16.45 15.94
CA TYR A 213 8.31 -17.29 17.07
C TYR A 213 6.83 -17.66 16.91
N ASP A 214 6.44 -18.80 17.49
CA ASP A 214 5.03 -19.18 17.62
C ASP A 214 4.41 -18.65 18.93
N ASP A 215 3.11 -18.86 19.12
CA ASP A 215 2.38 -18.46 20.33
C ASP A 215 2.88 -19.18 21.60
N LYS A 216 3.62 -20.27 21.46
CA LYS A 216 4.29 -20.98 22.56
C LYS A 216 5.69 -20.43 22.84
N ARG A 217 6.09 -19.32 22.17
CA ARG A 217 7.41 -18.72 22.24
C ARG A 217 8.54 -19.63 21.76
N GLN A 218 8.24 -20.64 20.93
CA GLN A 218 9.23 -21.48 20.30
C GLN A 218 9.70 -20.81 19.00
N LYS A 219 11.00 -20.81 18.77
CA LYS A 219 11.59 -20.28 17.55
C LYS A 219 11.27 -21.16 16.37
N ILE A 220 10.82 -20.58 15.29
CA ILE A 220 10.47 -21.28 14.05
C ILE A 220 11.62 -21.15 13.07
N TYR A 221 11.96 -22.26 12.43
CA TYR A 221 13.01 -22.35 11.44
C TYR A 221 12.49 -22.82 10.10
N VAL A 222 13.26 -22.60 9.06
CA VAL A 222 13.01 -23.05 7.69
C VAL A 222 14.29 -23.61 7.07
N CYS A 223 14.15 -24.62 6.23
CA CYS A 223 15.27 -25.20 5.51
C CYS A 223 15.79 -24.22 4.42
N PRO A 224 17.12 -24.07 4.26
CA PRO A 224 17.70 -23.27 3.17
C PRO A 224 17.43 -23.87 1.79
N ARG A 225 17.27 -25.22 1.68
CA ARG A 225 16.94 -25.88 0.42
C ARG A 225 15.48 -25.63 0.05
N PHE A 226 15.24 -25.13 -1.15
CA PHE A 226 13.92 -24.69 -1.61
C PHE A 226 12.86 -25.82 -1.58
N GLU A 227 13.27 -27.04 -1.83
CA GLU A 227 12.38 -28.22 -1.86
C GLU A 227 11.72 -28.53 -0.50
N HIS A 228 12.33 -28.07 0.60
CA HIS A 228 11.86 -28.33 1.96
C HIS A 228 11.17 -27.13 2.63
N ARG A 229 10.97 -26.01 1.92
CA ARG A 229 10.47 -24.74 2.49
C ARG A 229 8.97 -24.68 2.80
N GLY A 230 8.23 -25.70 2.45
CA GLY A 230 6.79 -25.77 2.74
C GLY A 230 6.44 -26.16 4.20
N THR A 231 7.43 -26.49 5.02
CA THR A 231 7.22 -27.02 6.37
C THR A 231 7.98 -26.17 7.41
N ARG A 232 7.33 -25.84 8.50
CA ARG A 232 7.97 -25.20 9.66
C ARG A 232 8.79 -26.21 10.44
N LEU A 233 9.95 -25.79 10.88
CA LEU A 233 10.85 -26.59 11.70
C LEU A 233 10.93 -25.93 13.08
N TYR A 234 11.00 -26.74 14.12
CA TYR A 234 11.20 -26.30 15.50
C TYR A 234 12.63 -26.57 15.98
N GLU A 235 13.41 -27.27 15.18
CA GLU A 235 14.81 -27.58 15.43
C GLU A 235 15.71 -26.79 14.49
N PRO A 236 16.94 -26.44 14.91
CA PRO A 236 17.88 -25.67 14.10
C PRO A 236 18.49 -26.48 12.94
N THR A 237 18.09 -27.73 12.77
CA THR A 237 18.54 -28.63 11.68
C THR A 237 17.35 -29.20 10.92
N CYS A 238 17.47 -29.29 9.59
CA CYS A 238 16.42 -29.87 8.77
C CYS A 238 16.44 -31.42 8.89
N PRO A 239 15.34 -32.05 9.31
CA PRO A 239 15.29 -33.52 9.47
C PRO A 239 15.39 -34.28 8.14
N LYS A 240 15.11 -33.60 7.00
CA LYS A 240 15.16 -34.24 5.69
C LYS A 240 16.54 -34.24 5.04
N CYS A 241 17.35 -33.21 5.26
CA CYS A 241 18.64 -33.05 4.58
C CYS A 241 19.81 -32.76 5.52
N GLY A 242 19.58 -32.67 6.85
CA GLY A 242 20.63 -32.39 7.83
C GLY A 242 21.21 -30.97 7.78
N ALA A 243 20.75 -30.13 6.87
CA ALA A 243 21.25 -28.76 6.74
C ALA A 243 20.84 -27.86 7.92
N GLU A 244 21.71 -26.90 8.28
CA GLU A 244 21.41 -25.86 9.24
C GLU A 244 20.18 -25.06 8.79
N ALA A 245 19.19 -24.95 9.66
CA ALA A 245 17.93 -24.26 9.37
C ALA A 245 18.01 -22.78 9.78
N LEU A 246 17.43 -21.93 8.96
CA LEU A 246 17.39 -20.49 9.14
C LEU A 246 16.14 -20.08 9.92
N LYS A 247 16.18 -18.96 10.65
CA LYS A 247 15.01 -18.41 11.35
C LYS A 247 13.96 -17.98 10.33
N ALA A 248 12.76 -18.54 10.44
CA ALA A 248 11.62 -18.21 9.59
C ALA A 248 11.01 -16.87 10.00
N VAL A 249 10.62 -16.03 9.03
CA VAL A 249 10.08 -14.69 9.29
C VAL A 249 8.71 -14.49 8.67
N ILE A 250 8.54 -14.92 7.42
CA ILE A 250 7.29 -14.75 6.69
C ILE A 250 6.87 -16.04 5.99
N GLU A 251 5.58 -16.12 5.75
CA GLU A 251 4.94 -17.13 4.91
C GLU A 251 4.27 -16.40 3.74
N VAL A 252 4.57 -16.82 2.53
CA VAL A 252 3.95 -16.27 1.31
C VAL A 252 2.98 -17.30 0.76
N ASN A 253 1.74 -16.89 0.58
CA ASN A 253 0.68 -17.70 0.04
C ASN A 253 0.39 -17.30 -1.40
N SER A 254 0.65 -18.17 -2.35
CA SER A 254 0.29 -17.93 -3.75
C SER A 254 -1.24 -18.04 -3.92
N VAL A 255 -1.93 -16.92 -3.75
CA VAL A 255 -3.40 -16.84 -3.86
C VAL A 255 -3.86 -16.84 -5.33
N TYR A 256 -2.97 -16.55 -6.28
CA TYR A 256 -3.33 -16.27 -7.68
C TYR A 256 -3.06 -17.38 -8.68
N SER A 257 -2.72 -18.58 -8.26
CA SER A 257 -2.66 -19.70 -9.21
C SER A 257 -4.08 -20.20 -9.50
N VAL A 258 -4.72 -19.54 -10.46
CA VAL A 258 -5.99 -20.00 -11.04
C VAL A 258 -5.83 -21.42 -11.56
N GLY A 259 -6.54 -22.37 -10.96
CA GLY A 259 -6.51 -23.79 -11.36
C GLY A 259 -5.62 -24.71 -10.52
N ILE A 260 -4.93 -24.22 -9.48
CA ILE A 260 -4.21 -25.07 -8.53
C ILE A 260 -5.10 -25.33 -7.30
N PRO A 261 -5.38 -26.61 -6.95
CA PRO A 261 -6.34 -26.95 -5.89
C PRO A 261 -5.92 -26.54 -4.48
N GLN A 262 -4.65 -26.19 -4.25
CA GLN A 262 -4.16 -25.67 -2.98
C GLN A 262 -3.14 -24.55 -3.21
N PRO A 263 -3.20 -23.44 -2.46
CA PRO A 263 -2.21 -22.39 -2.53
C PRO A 263 -0.85 -22.94 -2.13
N LYS A 264 0.15 -22.75 -2.99
CA LYS A 264 1.53 -23.14 -2.67
C LYS A 264 2.05 -22.17 -1.62
N ARG A 265 2.34 -22.66 -0.43
CA ARG A 265 2.91 -21.90 0.68
C ARG A 265 4.43 -22.06 0.65
N VAL A 266 5.12 -20.94 0.78
CA VAL A 266 6.57 -20.91 0.87
C VAL A 266 6.97 -20.04 2.06
N ILE A 267 7.86 -20.60 2.91
CA ILE A 267 8.36 -19.90 4.08
C ILE A 267 9.74 -19.32 3.75
N TYR A 268 9.95 -18.06 4.12
CA TYR A 268 11.21 -17.37 3.91
C TYR A 268 11.89 -17.02 5.22
N ALA A 269 13.22 -17.01 5.17
CA ALA A 269 14.08 -16.78 6.32
C ALA A 269 14.43 -15.31 6.54
N GLU A 270 14.88 -15.03 7.75
CA GLU A 270 15.55 -13.76 8.11
C GLU A 270 16.78 -13.55 7.19
N GLY A 271 16.90 -12.32 6.63
CA GLY A 271 17.95 -12.00 5.66
C GLY A 271 17.65 -12.38 4.21
N GLU A 272 16.54 -13.07 3.93
CA GLU A 272 16.01 -13.23 2.57
C GLU A 272 14.95 -12.18 2.24
N ILE A 273 14.35 -11.59 3.27
CA ILE A 273 13.29 -10.58 3.12
C ILE A 273 13.76 -9.26 3.69
N ILE A 274 13.63 -8.22 2.87
CA ILE A 274 13.66 -6.84 3.31
C ILE A 274 12.21 -6.40 3.39
N TRP A 275 11.75 -6.08 4.60
CA TRP A 275 10.42 -5.56 4.86
C TRP A 275 10.51 -4.15 5.41
N LYS A 276 9.65 -3.29 4.90
CA LYS A 276 9.50 -1.90 5.34
C LYS A 276 8.03 -1.58 5.56
N ALA A 277 7.78 -0.80 6.62
CA ALA A 277 6.53 -0.14 6.91
C ALA A 277 6.83 1.29 7.35
N GLY A 278 6.06 2.26 6.88
CA GLY A 278 6.32 3.68 7.11
C GLY A 278 5.53 4.23 8.30
N LYS A 279 4.29 3.79 8.50
CA LYS A 279 3.36 4.36 9.47
C LYS A 279 3.14 3.42 10.65
N TYR A 280 3.67 3.80 11.79
CA TYR A 280 3.55 3.02 13.02
C TYR A 280 2.12 3.07 13.57
N ARG A 281 1.60 1.92 13.97
CA ARG A 281 0.40 1.79 14.77
C ARG A 281 0.67 0.87 15.97
N PRO A 282 0.33 1.29 17.21
CA PRO A 282 0.48 0.44 18.38
C PRO A 282 -0.23 -0.91 18.20
N ALA A 283 0.38 -1.98 18.72
CA ALA A 283 -0.12 -3.36 18.67
C ALA A 283 -0.19 -3.99 17.27
N LEU A 284 0.30 -3.33 16.21
CA LEU A 284 0.43 -3.93 14.88
C LEU A 284 1.90 -4.13 14.54
N ILE A 285 2.24 -5.33 14.02
CA ILE A 285 3.55 -5.59 13.41
C ILE A 285 3.58 -4.96 12.02
N TYR A 286 2.45 -5.00 11.32
CA TYR A 286 2.27 -4.45 9.99
C TYR A 286 2.11 -2.94 9.99
N GLY A 287 2.47 -2.30 8.90
CA GLY A 287 2.08 -0.94 8.61
C GLY A 287 0.56 -0.80 8.44
N TYR A 288 0.08 0.42 8.47
CA TYR A 288 -1.35 0.73 8.38
C TYR A 288 -1.61 1.68 7.22
N SER A 289 -2.31 1.18 6.21
CA SER A 289 -2.58 1.92 4.97
C SER A 289 -3.17 3.31 5.23
N PRO A 290 -2.62 4.35 4.61
CA PRO A 290 -3.18 5.71 4.67
C PRO A 290 -4.58 5.80 4.06
N ILE A 291 -4.91 4.90 3.13
CA ILE A 291 -6.22 4.84 2.46
C ILE A 291 -7.33 4.59 3.46
N PHE A 292 -7.09 3.82 4.54
CA PHE A 292 -8.11 3.63 5.59
C PHE A 292 -8.55 4.95 6.24
N ALA A 293 -7.68 5.93 6.36
CA ALA A 293 -8.03 7.23 6.94
C ALA A 293 -8.91 8.07 6.01
N VAL A 294 -8.78 7.90 4.71
CA VAL A 294 -9.53 8.68 3.70
C VAL A 294 -10.61 7.90 2.99
N TRP A 295 -10.81 6.64 3.36
CA TRP A 295 -11.77 5.73 2.72
C TRP A 295 -13.14 6.37 2.46
N SER A 296 -13.77 6.92 3.50
CA SER A 296 -15.10 7.50 3.36
C SER A 296 -15.14 8.67 2.38
N LYS A 297 -14.07 9.46 2.34
CA LYS A 297 -13.94 10.62 1.44
C LYS A 297 -13.72 10.18 -0.01
N ALA A 298 -12.88 9.18 -0.21
CA ALA A 298 -12.63 8.58 -1.52
C ALA A 298 -13.91 7.94 -2.10
N MET A 299 -14.66 7.22 -1.27
CA MET A 299 -15.96 6.65 -1.68
C MET A 299 -16.99 7.73 -1.99
N SER A 300 -17.04 8.82 -1.20
CA SER A 300 -17.94 9.95 -1.50
C SER A 300 -17.62 10.56 -2.86
N LEU A 301 -16.35 10.75 -3.20
CA LEU A 301 -15.93 11.24 -4.52
C LEU A 301 -16.37 10.28 -5.64
N SER A 302 -16.13 8.98 -5.47
CA SER A 302 -16.54 7.97 -6.44
C SER A 302 -18.06 7.99 -6.69
N HIS A 303 -18.86 8.11 -5.62
CA HIS A 303 -20.32 8.24 -5.76
C HIS A 303 -20.75 9.55 -6.42
N MET A 304 -20.04 10.66 -6.15
CA MET A 304 -20.30 11.92 -6.83
C MET A 304 -19.99 11.82 -8.33
N ASP A 305 -18.91 11.18 -8.71
CA ASP A 305 -18.55 10.95 -10.11
C ASP A 305 -19.55 10.02 -10.81
N GLU A 306 -20.00 8.98 -10.13
CA GLU A 306 -21.05 8.09 -10.64
C GLU A 306 -22.39 8.84 -10.80
N TYR A 307 -22.73 9.71 -9.84
CA TYR A 307 -23.92 10.55 -9.95
C TYR A 307 -23.86 11.46 -11.19
N ILE A 308 -22.75 12.19 -11.35
CA ILE A 308 -22.53 13.08 -12.50
C ILE A 308 -22.59 12.29 -13.81
N ARG A 309 -21.91 11.15 -13.88
CA ARG A 309 -21.93 10.28 -15.06
C ARG A 309 -23.35 9.85 -15.41
N LYS A 310 -24.12 9.35 -14.45
CA LYS A 310 -25.50 8.93 -14.68
C LYS A 310 -26.41 10.10 -15.10
N TYR A 311 -26.16 11.28 -14.58
CA TYR A 311 -26.89 12.48 -14.97
C TYR A 311 -26.71 12.82 -16.45
N PHE A 312 -25.48 12.77 -16.96
CA PHE A 312 -25.18 13.05 -18.36
C PHE A 312 -25.54 11.90 -19.29
N ASP A 313 -25.27 10.65 -18.93
CA ASP A 313 -25.54 9.47 -19.77
C ASP A 313 -27.03 9.32 -20.09
N LYS A 314 -27.87 9.59 -19.11
CA LYS A 314 -29.31 9.33 -19.25
C LYS A 314 -30.12 10.58 -19.63
N MET A 315 -29.48 11.76 -19.75
CA MET A 315 -30.14 13.07 -20.02
C MET A 315 -31.44 13.26 -19.21
N ARG A 316 -31.47 12.76 -18.00
CA ARG A 316 -32.69 12.74 -17.19
C ARG A 316 -32.87 14.06 -16.45
N PRO A 317 -34.12 14.54 -16.36
CA PRO A 317 -34.44 15.67 -15.51
C PRO A 317 -34.10 15.35 -14.03
N PRO A 318 -33.90 16.39 -13.21
CA PRO A 318 -33.66 16.21 -11.77
C PRO A 318 -34.75 15.33 -11.15
N ARG A 319 -34.40 14.69 -10.02
CA ARG A 319 -35.32 13.82 -9.30
C ARG A 319 -36.60 14.59 -8.97
N GLY A 320 -37.71 14.04 -9.38
CA GLY A 320 -39.01 14.62 -9.13
C GLY A 320 -40.07 13.54 -9.07
N LEU A 321 -41.17 13.87 -8.48
CA LEU A 321 -42.34 13.06 -8.39
C LEU A 321 -43.40 13.55 -9.38
N LEU A 322 -43.82 12.70 -10.31
CA LEU A 322 -44.92 13.00 -11.18
C LEU A 322 -46.23 12.53 -10.52
N LEU A 323 -46.96 13.48 -9.98
CA LEU A 323 -48.29 13.18 -9.40
C LEU A 323 -49.32 13.11 -10.52
N ILE A 324 -50.00 11.96 -10.65
CA ILE A 324 -51.07 11.74 -11.64
C ILE A 324 -52.36 11.47 -10.87
N ALA A 325 -53.41 12.24 -11.15
CA ALA A 325 -54.71 12.04 -10.53
C ALA A 325 -55.32 10.72 -11.00
N SER A 326 -55.65 9.82 -10.08
CA SER A 326 -56.31 8.54 -10.34
C SER A 326 -57.47 8.34 -9.39
N ARG A 327 -58.55 7.67 -9.85
CA ARG A 327 -59.69 7.33 -9.03
C ARG A 327 -59.65 5.92 -8.40
N ASN A 328 -58.61 5.16 -8.70
CA ASN A 328 -58.56 3.75 -8.28
C ASN A 328 -57.37 3.50 -7.31
N TYR A 329 -57.71 3.16 -6.08
CA TYR A 329 -56.74 2.88 -5.03
C TYR A 329 -55.85 1.66 -5.36
N GLU A 330 -56.38 0.62 -6.01
CA GLU A 330 -55.57 -0.54 -6.38
C GLU A 330 -54.46 -0.19 -7.40
N THR A 331 -54.79 0.73 -8.33
CA THR A 331 -53.82 1.25 -9.30
C THR A 331 -52.73 2.07 -8.62
N PHE A 332 -53.10 2.85 -7.61
CA PHE A 332 -52.12 3.57 -6.79
C PHE A 332 -51.17 2.62 -6.06
N ARG A 333 -51.70 1.58 -5.39
CA ARG A 333 -50.89 0.61 -4.64
C ARG A 333 -49.93 -0.15 -5.57
N LYS A 334 -50.39 -0.63 -6.71
CA LYS A 334 -49.53 -1.28 -7.72
C LYS A 334 -48.41 -0.34 -8.23
N SER A 335 -48.76 0.92 -8.45
CA SER A 335 -47.79 1.93 -8.87
C SER A 335 -46.76 2.22 -7.77
N TRP A 336 -47.16 2.21 -6.49
CA TRP A 336 -46.29 2.39 -5.36
C TRP A 336 -45.32 1.22 -5.20
N ASP A 337 -45.79 -0.02 -5.25
CA ASP A 337 -44.97 -1.23 -5.18
C ASP A 337 -43.94 -1.29 -6.31
N MET A 338 -44.35 -0.94 -7.53
CA MET A 338 -43.41 -0.81 -8.67
C MET A 338 -42.42 0.30 -8.50
N LEU A 339 -42.79 1.38 -7.84
CA LEU A 339 -41.93 2.53 -7.57
C LEU A 339 -40.84 2.15 -6.56
N GLU A 340 -41.19 1.43 -5.50
CA GLU A 340 -40.29 0.96 -4.48
C GLU A 340 -39.25 -0.02 -5.03
N GLN A 341 -39.67 -0.97 -5.88
CA GLN A 341 -38.77 -1.90 -6.55
C GLN A 341 -37.83 -1.19 -7.53
N LYS A 342 -38.35 -0.30 -8.38
CA LYS A 342 -37.54 0.41 -9.38
C LYS A 342 -36.67 1.50 -8.79
N ALA A 343 -37.07 2.13 -7.69
CA ALA A 343 -36.24 3.10 -6.97
C ALA A 343 -34.96 2.48 -6.40
N THR A 344 -35.01 1.18 -6.07
CA THR A 344 -33.83 0.42 -5.63
C THR A 344 -32.87 0.13 -6.79
N GLU A 345 -33.41 -0.11 -8.00
CA GLU A 345 -32.63 -0.40 -9.21
C GLU A 345 -32.08 0.87 -9.88
N ASP A 346 -32.90 1.92 -9.97
CA ASP A 346 -32.55 3.20 -10.59
C ASP A 346 -33.10 4.39 -9.80
N PRO A 347 -32.30 4.91 -8.84
CA PRO A 347 -32.72 6.04 -7.99
C PRO A 347 -33.00 7.34 -8.76
N TYR A 348 -32.63 7.42 -10.03
CA TYR A 348 -32.82 8.61 -10.89
C TYR A 348 -34.00 8.52 -11.84
N MET A 349 -34.79 7.45 -11.75
CA MET A 349 -35.98 7.29 -12.56
C MET A 349 -37.06 8.31 -12.17
N ILE A 350 -37.81 8.81 -13.15
CA ILE A 350 -39.01 9.58 -12.89
C ILE A 350 -40.06 8.63 -12.32
N HIS A 351 -40.52 8.95 -11.12
CA HIS A 351 -41.50 8.14 -10.42
C HIS A 351 -42.92 8.71 -10.62
N PRO A 352 -43.78 8.05 -11.41
CA PRO A 352 -45.17 8.44 -11.50
C PRO A 352 -45.94 7.95 -10.29
N LEU A 353 -46.49 8.86 -9.49
CA LEU A 353 -47.36 8.55 -8.37
C LEU A 353 -48.81 8.89 -8.75
N MET A 354 -49.68 7.89 -8.67
CA MET A 354 -51.10 8.12 -8.86
C MET A 354 -51.74 8.54 -7.55
N VAL A 355 -52.36 9.70 -7.52
CA VAL A 355 -53.05 10.25 -6.36
C VAL A 355 -54.56 10.28 -6.62
N GLU A 356 -55.37 9.99 -5.61
CA GLU A 356 -56.81 10.08 -5.67
C GLU A 356 -57.25 11.55 -5.85
N SER A 357 -58.02 11.83 -6.90
CA SER A 357 -58.47 13.20 -7.18
C SER A 357 -59.94 13.34 -6.81
N GLU A 358 -60.24 14.27 -5.93
CA GLU A 358 -61.61 14.72 -5.69
C GLU A 358 -62.21 15.44 -6.90
N ARG A 359 -63.52 15.30 -7.09
CA ARG A 359 -64.25 15.90 -8.20
C ARG A 359 -64.08 17.44 -8.20
N GLY A 360 -63.31 17.94 -9.14
CA GLY A 360 -63.15 19.39 -9.35
C GLY A 360 -61.74 19.88 -9.57
N ASN A 361 -60.72 19.10 -9.34
CA ASN A 361 -59.33 19.51 -9.51
C ASN A 361 -58.92 19.43 -11.01
N LYS A 362 -58.59 20.60 -11.60
CA LYS A 362 -58.25 20.71 -13.03
C LYS A 362 -56.88 20.21 -13.41
N ASN A 363 -56.00 19.96 -12.45
CA ASN A 363 -54.61 19.51 -12.72
C ASN A 363 -54.55 17.98 -12.72
N MET A 364 -54.52 17.39 -13.89
CA MET A 364 -54.41 15.94 -14.06
C MET A 364 -53.01 15.38 -13.75
N ALA A 365 -51.97 16.20 -13.81
CA ALA A 365 -50.61 15.83 -13.51
C ALA A 365 -49.85 17.05 -12.93
N GLN A 366 -49.05 16.81 -11.93
CA GLN A 366 -48.18 17.83 -11.33
C GLN A 366 -46.78 17.22 -11.14
N TRP A 367 -45.77 17.96 -11.55
CA TRP A 367 -44.38 17.63 -11.31
C TRP A 367 -43.92 18.31 -10.05
N LEU A 368 -43.39 17.54 -9.10
CA LEU A 368 -42.73 18.04 -7.91
C LEU A 368 -41.22 17.75 -8.05
N ASP A 369 -40.44 18.79 -8.12
CA ASP A 369 -38.99 18.71 -8.18
C ASP A 369 -38.44 18.63 -6.75
N PHE A 370 -37.65 17.59 -6.44
CA PHE A 370 -37.05 17.38 -5.14
C PHE A 370 -35.55 17.66 -5.11
N THR A 371 -34.97 17.95 -6.27
CA THR A 371 -33.51 18.18 -6.34
C THR A 371 -33.25 19.59 -6.77
N GLY A 372 -32.49 20.28 -5.96
CA GLY A 372 -31.84 21.52 -6.35
C GLY A 372 -30.91 21.30 -7.56
N SER A 373 -30.58 22.37 -8.26
CA SER A 373 -29.58 22.33 -9.33
C SER A 373 -28.25 21.80 -8.80
N LEU A 374 -27.39 21.24 -9.68
CA LEU A 374 -26.03 20.83 -9.33
C LEU A 374 -25.22 21.96 -8.66
N GLN A 375 -25.55 23.22 -8.98
CA GLN A 375 -24.97 24.41 -8.36
C GLN A 375 -25.43 24.57 -6.91
N GLU A 376 -26.70 24.30 -6.60
CA GLU A 376 -27.25 24.37 -5.23
C GLU A 376 -26.62 23.32 -4.31
N LEU A 377 -26.16 22.20 -4.86
CA LEU A 377 -25.48 21.15 -4.10
C LEU A 377 -23.99 21.44 -3.86
N GLN A 378 -23.47 22.58 -4.35
CA GLN A 378 -22.05 22.94 -4.19
C GLN A 378 -21.07 21.81 -4.57
N PHE A 379 -21.43 20.98 -5.54
CA PHE A 379 -20.65 19.80 -5.91
C PHE A 379 -19.18 20.10 -6.19
N ILE A 380 -18.93 21.22 -6.86
CA ILE A 380 -17.56 21.61 -7.24
C ILE A 380 -16.71 21.90 -6.01
N GLU A 381 -17.27 22.63 -5.03
CA GLU A 381 -16.56 23.01 -3.80
C GLU A 381 -16.30 21.80 -2.92
N ILE A 382 -17.31 20.95 -2.71
CA ILE A 382 -17.19 19.71 -1.92
C ILE A 382 -16.16 18.78 -2.57
N ARG A 383 -16.20 18.62 -3.88
CA ARG A 383 -15.26 17.77 -4.62
C ARG A 383 -13.83 18.28 -4.47
N LYS A 384 -13.63 19.59 -4.53
CA LYS A 384 -12.34 20.24 -4.34
C LYS A 384 -11.82 20.00 -2.91
N GLU A 385 -12.66 20.22 -1.90
CA GLU A 385 -12.32 19.98 -0.50
C GLU A 385 -11.92 18.52 -0.25
N LEU A 386 -12.70 17.56 -0.73
CA LEU A 386 -12.42 16.15 -0.56
C LEU A 386 -11.07 15.73 -1.21
N ARG A 387 -10.77 16.25 -2.41
CA ARG A 387 -9.48 16.02 -3.06
C ARG A 387 -8.32 16.60 -2.27
N GLN A 388 -8.49 17.81 -1.75
CA GLN A 388 -7.46 18.47 -0.93
C GLN A 388 -7.18 17.69 0.35
N ILE A 389 -8.20 17.16 1.02
CA ILE A 389 -8.04 16.35 2.23
C ILE A 389 -7.31 15.04 1.90
N ILE A 390 -7.65 14.37 0.80
CA ILE A 390 -6.97 13.15 0.37
C ILE A 390 -5.51 13.44 0.05
N GLY A 391 -5.23 14.48 -0.73
CA GLY A 391 -3.86 14.87 -1.07
C GLY A 391 -3.03 15.25 0.15
N ALA A 392 -3.62 15.93 1.14
CA ALA A 392 -2.94 16.34 2.36
C ALA A 392 -2.41 15.15 3.18
N ILE A 393 -3.08 13.99 3.15
CA ILE A 393 -2.61 12.77 3.84
C ILE A 393 -1.33 12.24 3.22
N TYR A 394 -1.20 12.38 1.89
CA TYR A 394 0.02 12.03 1.15
C TYR A 394 1.05 13.17 1.11
N GLY A 395 0.74 14.33 1.69
CA GLY A 395 1.59 15.51 1.60
C GLY A 395 1.66 16.14 0.21
N VAL A 396 0.74 15.76 -0.68
CA VAL A 396 0.62 16.29 -2.04
C VAL A 396 -0.45 17.38 -2.06
N LEU A 397 -0.09 18.58 -2.47
CA LEU A 397 -0.95 19.75 -2.39
C LEU A 397 -1.64 20.06 -3.73
N PRO A 398 -2.66 20.92 -3.75
CA PRO A 398 -3.55 21.19 -4.90
C PRO A 398 -2.84 21.58 -6.20
N LEU A 399 -1.67 22.18 -6.14
CA LEU A 399 -0.86 22.51 -7.32
C LEU A 399 -0.63 21.27 -8.23
N TYR A 400 -0.41 20.10 -7.63
CA TYR A 400 -0.18 18.84 -8.34
C TYR A 400 -1.44 18.20 -8.93
N TYR A 401 -2.64 18.69 -8.51
CA TYR A 401 -3.92 18.33 -9.15
C TYR A 401 -4.33 19.29 -10.26
N GLY A 402 -3.47 20.27 -10.60
CA GLY A 402 -3.79 21.32 -11.56
C GLY A 402 -4.71 22.40 -11.02
N GLU A 403 -4.88 22.51 -9.69
CA GLU A 403 -5.65 23.56 -9.07
C GLU A 403 -4.73 24.74 -8.72
N MET A 404 -5.00 25.90 -9.30
CA MET A 404 -4.29 27.15 -8.95
C MET A 404 -4.81 27.65 -7.59
N VAL A 405 -3.94 27.73 -6.62
CA VAL A 405 -4.26 28.25 -5.28
C VAL A 405 -3.39 29.47 -5.00
N GLY A 406 -3.97 30.66 -5.17
CA GLY A 406 -3.38 31.91 -4.69
C GLY A 406 -2.10 32.34 -5.41
N GLY A 407 -1.43 33.40 -4.94
CA GLY A 407 -0.27 34.02 -5.58
C GLY A 407 1.03 33.19 -5.49
N TRP A 408 2.06 33.61 -6.21
CA TRP A 408 3.36 32.97 -6.40
C TRP A 408 4.06 32.48 -5.10
N SER A 409 3.84 33.16 -3.97
CA SER A 409 4.41 32.76 -2.68
C SER A 409 3.79 31.47 -2.13
N GLN A 410 2.54 31.19 -2.43
CA GLN A 410 1.84 29.99 -1.99
C GLN A 410 2.25 28.77 -2.81
N GLU A 411 2.53 28.93 -4.10
CA GLU A 411 3.03 27.87 -4.97
C GLU A 411 4.39 27.35 -4.48
N GLY A 412 5.32 28.24 -4.15
CA GLY A 412 6.62 27.87 -3.59
C GLY A 412 6.51 27.09 -2.28
N LEU A 413 5.56 27.48 -1.42
CA LEU A 413 5.30 26.75 -0.17
C LEU A 413 4.74 25.35 -0.44
N GLN A 414 3.82 25.20 -1.41
CA GLN A 414 3.25 23.92 -1.79
C GLN A 414 4.31 22.96 -2.33
N VAL A 415 5.19 23.43 -3.20
CA VAL A 415 6.33 22.65 -3.71
C VAL A 415 7.24 22.22 -2.55
N THR A 416 7.52 23.11 -1.60
CA THR A 416 8.37 22.80 -0.44
C THR A 416 7.75 21.71 0.45
N ILE A 417 6.45 21.73 0.67
CA ILE A 417 5.76 20.73 1.50
C ILE A 417 5.77 19.37 0.79
N THR A 418 5.47 19.34 -0.52
CA THR A 418 5.51 18.10 -1.30
C THR A 418 6.93 17.53 -1.35
N ASN A 419 7.95 18.35 -1.51
CA ASN A 419 9.34 17.90 -1.46
C ASN A 419 9.73 17.29 -0.09
N ARG A 420 9.13 17.74 1.02
CA ARG A 420 9.32 17.08 2.33
C ARG A 420 8.69 15.68 2.38
N ALA A 421 7.52 15.50 1.80
CA ALA A 421 6.89 14.20 1.68
C ALA A 421 7.73 13.24 0.82
N VAL A 422 8.23 13.72 -0.32
CA VAL A 422 9.15 12.99 -1.20
C VAL A 422 10.42 12.58 -0.45
N LYS A 423 11.04 13.52 0.28
CA LYS A 423 12.23 13.23 1.09
C LYS A 423 11.97 12.17 2.14
N TRP A 424 10.83 12.24 2.83
CA TRP A 424 10.45 11.22 3.80
C TRP A 424 10.36 9.83 3.16
N GLY A 425 9.72 9.72 1.98
CA GLY A 425 9.66 8.47 1.23
C GLY A 425 11.05 7.95 0.84
N GLN A 426 11.94 8.83 0.39
CA GLN A 426 13.33 8.48 0.11
C GLN A 426 14.05 7.96 1.36
N ASP A 427 13.90 8.63 2.52
CA ASP A 427 14.53 8.21 3.78
C ASP A 427 13.99 6.84 4.26
N VAL A 428 12.76 6.47 3.96
CA VAL A 428 12.19 5.15 4.27
C VAL A 428 12.76 4.05 3.37
N MET A 429 13.08 4.38 2.13
CA MET A 429 13.65 3.43 1.16
C MET A 429 15.15 3.18 1.36
N TYR A 430 15.89 4.12 1.97
CA TYR A 430 17.30 3.96 2.36
C TYR A 430 17.45 3.22 3.68
#